data_05c99c073c862f757ef29d2eaabb2911
#
_entry.id   05c99c073c862f757ef29d2eaabb2911
#
_cell.length_a   1.000
_cell.length_b   1.000
_cell.length_c   1.000
_cell.angle_alpha   90.00
_cell.angle_beta   90.00
_cell.angle_gamma   90.00
#
_symmetry.space_group_name_H-M   'P 1'
#
loop_
_entity.id
_entity.type
_entity.pdbx_description
1 polymer ?
#
loop_
_entity_poly.entity_id
_entity_poly.type
_entity_poly.pdbx_seq_one_letter_code
_entity_poly.pdbx_strand_id
1 'polypeptide(L)'
;MPTPIQRQAFGLKILNAGHPSIRKLKSQGFQAEIHGNKFWNSSFLVMDYLKRNPLPQGTRVLEVGCGWGLLGLYCAKAFDAAVTGIDADANVGPYLDLHAQLNHQSMTFEQKSFNQLTKAYLANFDVIIGADICFWDELSQQLFNLIRRAQGAGVPQTILADPCRSPFETLAARSAAAFKSVERIEAGISRPTKATGALLIVRADP
;
A
#
# COMPACT_ATOMS: atom_id res chain seq x y z
N MET A 1 -17.98 -24.24 2.73
CA MET A 1 -18.38 -23.55 1.48
C MET A 1 -17.12 -23.24 0.68
N PRO A 2 -17.09 -23.40 -0.66
CA PRO A 2 -15.93 -23.00 -1.45
C PRO A 2 -15.68 -21.51 -1.30
N THR A 3 -14.41 -21.10 -1.20
CA THR A 3 -14.02 -19.69 -1.11
C THR A 3 -14.48 -18.96 -2.37
N PRO A 4 -15.19 -17.82 -2.26
CA PRO A 4 -15.60 -17.06 -3.43
C PRO A 4 -14.39 -16.69 -4.28
N ILE A 5 -14.48 -16.88 -5.60
CA ILE A 5 -13.39 -16.54 -6.53
C ILE A 5 -13.25 -15.03 -6.76
N GLN A 6 -14.27 -14.27 -6.37
CA GLN A 6 -14.34 -12.82 -6.40
C GLN A 6 -15.08 -12.31 -5.16
N ARG A 7 -14.66 -11.17 -4.62
CA ARG A 7 -15.32 -10.45 -3.52
C ARG A 7 -15.40 -8.96 -3.81
N GLN A 8 -16.23 -8.25 -3.05
CA GLN A 8 -16.29 -6.79 -3.06
C GLN A 8 -15.85 -6.24 -1.70
N ALA A 9 -15.04 -5.19 -1.72
CA ALA A 9 -14.58 -4.50 -0.53
C ALA A 9 -14.28 -3.03 -0.86
N PHE A 10 -14.73 -2.11 -0.02
CA PHE A 10 -14.49 -0.67 -0.19
C PHE A 10 -14.84 -0.14 -1.60
N GLY A 11 -15.91 -0.70 -2.19
CA GLY A 11 -16.34 -0.34 -3.55
C GLY A 11 -15.51 -0.97 -4.68
N LEU A 12 -14.48 -1.78 -4.36
CA LEU A 12 -13.67 -2.48 -5.34
C LEU A 12 -14.12 -3.93 -5.52
N LYS A 13 -14.01 -4.43 -6.76
CA LYS A 13 -14.05 -5.86 -7.09
C LYS A 13 -12.63 -6.42 -6.92
N ILE A 14 -12.49 -7.53 -6.20
CA ILE A 14 -11.21 -8.14 -5.87
C ILE A 14 -11.26 -9.63 -6.28
N LEU A 15 -10.34 -10.05 -7.13
CA LEU A 15 -10.20 -11.45 -7.51
C LEU A 15 -9.36 -12.19 -6.46
N ASN A 16 -9.77 -13.40 -6.13
CA ASN A 16 -8.97 -14.28 -5.29
C ASN A 16 -7.99 -15.11 -6.14
N ALA A 17 -6.96 -15.65 -5.51
CA ALA A 17 -5.92 -16.44 -6.17
C ALA A 17 -6.44 -17.62 -7.01
N GLY A 18 -7.64 -18.13 -6.68
CA GLY A 18 -8.33 -19.19 -7.45
C GLY A 18 -9.08 -18.71 -8.68
N HIS A 19 -9.19 -17.42 -8.96
CA HIS A 19 -9.90 -16.90 -10.12
C HIS A 19 -9.22 -17.33 -11.43
N PRO A 20 -9.99 -17.71 -12.50
CA PRO A 20 -9.40 -18.13 -13.78
C PRO A 20 -8.40 -17.14 -14.37
N SER A 21 -8.70 -15.83 -14.32
CA SER A 21 -7.79 -14.80 -14.82
C SER A 21 -6.48 -14.72 -14.01
N ILE A 22 -6.52 -14.91 -12.68
CA ILE A 22 -5.33 -14.97 -11.84
C ILE A 22 -4.50 -16.21 -12.17
N ARG A 23 -5.16 -17.38 -12.34
CA ARG A 23 -4.47 -18.60 -12.74
C ARG A 23 -3.85 -18.50 -14.13
N LYS A 24 -4.52 -17.81 -15.06
CA LYS A 24 -3.98 -17.53 -16.41
C LYS A 24 -2.69 -16.71 -16.32
N LEU A 25 -2.65 -15.62 -15.55
CA LEU A 25 -1.42 -14.84 -15.35
C LEU A 25 -0.28 -15.71 -14.79
N LYS A 26 -0.56 -16.54 -13.78
CA LYS A 26 0.42 -17.49 -13.24
C LYS A 26 0.94 -18.47 -14.27
N SER A 27 0.08 -19.02 -15.13
CA SER A 27 0.46 -19.95 -16.21
C SER A 27 1.27 -19.27 -17.33
N GLN A 28 1.17 -17.97 -17.47
CA GLN A 28 1.97 -17.14 -18.38
C GLN A 28 3.36 -16.77 -17.83
N GLY A 29 3.68 -17.24 -16.62
CA GLY A 29 4.99 -17.02 -16.00
C GLY A 29 5.05 -15.84 -15.00
N PHE A 30 3.96 -15.09 -14.85
CA PHE A 30 3.91 -14.01 -13.85
C PHE A 30 3.72 -14.61 -12.45
N GLN A 31 4.81 -15.08 -11.85
CA GLN A 31 4.84 -15.60 -10.49
C GLN A 31 5.59 -14.62 -9.62
N ALA A 32 4.89 -13.99 -8.69
CA ALA A 32 5.50 -13.06 -7.74
C ALA A 32 6.49 -13.80 -6.84
N GLU A 33 7.70 -13.28 -6.76
CA GLU A 33 8.81 -13.85 -5.98
C GLU A 33 8.82 -13.31 -4.54
N ILE A 34 8.34 -12.08 -4.34
CA ILE A 34 8.38 -11.36 -3.06
C ILE A 34 6.95 -11.10 -2.57
N HIS A 35 6.30 -12.10 -1.96
CA HIS A 35 4.98 -11.97 -1.31
C HIS A 35 3.83 -11.36 -2.14
N GLY A 36 4.04 -11.03 -3.44
CA GLY A 36 3.06 -10.45 -4.36
C GLY A 36 2.04 -11.46 -4.94
N ASN A 37 1.95 -12.67 -4.39
CA ASN A 37 1.12 -13.76 -4.92
C ASN A 37 -0.35 -13.72 -4.49
N LYS A 38 -0.73 -12.77 -3.64
CA LYS A 38 -2.07 -12.55 -3.12
C LYS A 38 -2.25 -11.11 -2.67
N PHE A 39 -3.50 -10.74 -2.43
CA PHE A 39 -3.85 -9.51 -1.75
C PHE A 39 -3.72 -9.68 -0.22
N TRP A 40 -3.25 -8.65 0.46
CA TRP A 40 -3.01 -8.62 1.91
C TRP A 40 -4.03 -7.73 2.62
N ASN A 41 -4.49 -8.19 3.79
CA ASN A 41 -5.65 -7.56 4.46
C ASN A 41 -5.33 -6.24 5.16
N SER A 42 -4.07 -5.92 5.47
CA SER A 42 -3.72 -4.64 6.10
C SER A 42 -4.02 -3.43 5.20
N SER A 43 -4.13 -3.63 3.88
CA SER A 43 -4.62 -2.60 2.97
C SER A 43 -6.02 -2.10 3.35
N PHE A 44 -6.88 -2.96 3.89
CA PHE A 44 -8.20 -2.56 4.36
C PHE A 44 -8.16 -1.64 5.59
N LEU A 45 -7.12 -1.73 6.42
CA LEU A 45 -6.94 -0.85 7.56
C LEU A 45 -6.67 0.58 7.09
N VAL A 46 -5.82 0.74 6.05
CA VAL A 46 -5.58 2.05 5.43
C VAL A 46 -6.84 2.56 4.73
N MET A 47 -7.55 1.72 3.98
CA MET A 47 -8.81 2.12 3.31
C MET A 47 -9.86 2.58 4.32
N ASP A 48 -10.01 1.90 5.46
CA ASP A 48 -10.94 2.27 6.53
C ASP A 48 -10.53 3.60 7.21
N TYR A 49 -9.23 3.79 7.42
CA TYR A 49 -8.71 5.05 7.91
C TYR A 49 -8.99 6.20 6.94
N LEU A 50 -8.68 6.03 5.66
CA LEU A 50 -8.91 7.04 4.62
C LEU A 50 -10.40 7.32 4.36
N LYS A 51 -11.27 6.34 4.59
CA LYS A 51 -12.74 6.58 4.56
C LYS A 51 -13.18 7.57 5.63
N ARG A 52 -12.54 7.56 6.79
CA ARG A 52 -12.83 8.47 7.91
C ARG A 52 -12.03 9.77 7.87
N ASN A 53 -10.88 9.75 7.18
CA ASN A 53 -9.95 10.86 7.00
C ASN A 53 -9.67 11.01 5.49
N PRO A 54 -10.61 11.51 4.70
CA PRO A 54 -10.51 11.52 3.24
C PRO A 54 -9.37 12.42 2.76
N LEU A 55 -8.72 11.96 1.69
CA LEU A 55 -7.75 12.77 0.97
C LEU A 55 -8.48 13.83 0.13
N PRO A 56 -7.87 15.00 -0.10
CA PRO A 56 -8.37 15.94 -1.10
C PRO A 56 -8.49 15.28 -2.49
N GLN A 57 -9.47 15.74 -3.28
CA GLN A 57 -9.62 15.26 -4.67
C GLN A 57 -8.38 15.62 -5.50
N GLY A 58 -7.97 14.71 -6.36
CA GLY A 58 -6.79 14.90 -7.22
C GLY A 58 -5.44 14.75 -6.50
N THR A 59 -5.40 14.27 -5.26
CA THR A 59 -4.17 14.01 -4.48
C THR A 59 -3.22 13.10 -5.26
N ARG A 60 -1.93 13.44 -5.29
CA ARG A 60 -0.87 12.61 -5.89
C ARG A 60 -0.41 11.58 -4.85
N VAL A 61 -0.73 10.32 -5.10
CA VAL A 61 -0.49 9.21 -4.16
C VAL A 61 0.61 8.29 -4.68
N LEU A 62 1.59 7.96 -3.83
CA LEU A 62 2.55 6.90 -4.06
C LEU A 62 2.19 5.69 -3.18
N GLU A 63 1.82 4.55 -3.79
CA GLU A 63 1.70 3.28 -3.09
C GLU A 63 3.02 2.52 -3.17
N VAL A 64 3.64 2.24 -2.01
CA VAL A 64 4.91 1.53 -1.92
C VAL A 64 4.69 0.06 -1.55
N GLY A 65 5.32 -0.87 -2.31
CA GLY A 65 5.03 -2.28 -2.23
C GLY A 65 3.59 -2.59 -2.64
N CYS A 66 3.19 -2.07 -3.80
CA CYS A 66 1.79 -2.02 -4.21
C CYS A 66 1.16 -3.40 -4.49
N GLY A 67 1.96 -4.43 -4.79
CA GLY A 67 1.45 -5.74 -5.13
C GLY A 67 0.38 -5.66 -6.23
N TRP A 68 -0.85 -6.07 -5.92
CA TRP A 68 -1.98 -6.00 -6.85
C TRP A 68 -2.65 -4.61 -6.96
N GLY A 69 -2.10 -3.59 -6.31
CA GLY A 69 -2.50 -2.18 -6.43
C GLY A 69 -3.85 -1.82 -5.81
N LEU A 70 -4.45 -2.68 -4.97
CA LEU A 70 -5.83 -2.47 -4.53
C LEU A 70 -6.00 -1.26 -3.61
N LEU A 71 -5.00 -0.92 -2.82
CA LEU A 71 -5.05 0.27 -1.96
C LEU A 71 -4.96 1.55 -2.80
N GLY A 72 -4.07 1.59 -3.80
CA GLY A 72 -3.98 2.70 -4.75
C GLY A 72 -5.23 2.84 -5.60
N LEU A 73 -5.78 1.72 -6.11
CA LEU A 73 -7.04 1.73 -6.86
C LEU A 73 -8.22 2.24 -6.02
N TYR A 74 -8.22 1.98 -4.71
CA TYR A 74 -9.18 2.60 -3.80
C TYR A 74 -9.01 4.12 -3.75
N CYS A 75 -7.77 4.61 -3.64
CA CYS A 75 -7.50 6.05 -3.63
C CYS A 75 -7.91 6.71 -4.96
N ALA A 76 -7.59 6.09 -6.10
CA ALA A 76 -8.02 6.57 -7.41
C ALA A 76 -9.55 6.68 -7.48
N LYS A 77 -10.28 5.65 -7.00
CA LYS A 77 -11.73 5.62 -7.05
C LYS A 77 -12.41 6.58 -6.07
N ALA A 78 -11.91 6.67 -4.85
CA ALA A 78 -12.57 7.41 -3.77
C ALA A 78 -12.25 8.90 -3.78
N PHE A 79 -11.06 9.27 -4.29
CA PHE A 79 -10.52 10.62 -4.19
C PHE A 79 -10.09 11.20 -5.55
N ASP A 80 -10.42 10.52 -6.66
CA ASP A 80 -9.90 10.90 -8.00
C ASP A 80 -8.38 11.12 -7.99
N ALA A 81 -7.66 10.31 -7.18
CA ALA A 81 -6.24 10.47 -6.93
C ALA A 81 -5.41 10.06 -8.15
N ALA A 82 -4.36 10.82 -8.43
CA ALA A 82 -3.31 10.41 -9.38
C ALA A 82 -2.35 9.45 -8.67
N VAL A 83 -2.46 8.15 -8.97
CA VAL A 83 -1.74 7.11 -8.22
C VAL A 83 -0.58 6.53 -9.02
N THR A 84 0.59 6.47 -8.39
CA THR A 84 1.73 5.65 -8.82
C THR A 84 1.94 4.54 -7.79
N GLY A 85 1.95 3.30 -8.24
CA GLY A 85 2.33 2.14 -7.44
C GLY A 85 3.73 1.67 -7.78
N ILE A 86 4.53 1.41 -6.77
CA ILE A 86 5.85 0.80 -6.96
C ILE A 86 5.93 -0.55 -6.25
N ASP A 87 6.65 -1.48 -6.89
CA ASP A 87 7.02 -2.75 -6.28
C ASP A 87 8.40 -3.18 -6.79
N ALA A 88 9.15 -3.91 -5.98
CA ALA A 88 10.44 -4.46 -6.40
C ALA A 88 10.27 -5.62 -7.39
N ASP A 89 9.13 -6.31 -7.33
CA ASP A 89 8.78 -7.45 -8.18
C ASP A 89 7.94 -6.98 -9.39
N ALA A 90 8.54 -7.01 -10.59
CA ALA A 90 7.86 -6.66 -11.83
C ALA A 90 6.64 -7.57 -12.12
N ASN A 91 6.65 -8.80 -11.61
CA ASN A 91 5.59 -9.78 -11.86
C ASN A 91 4.24 -9.40 -11.24
N VAL A 92 4.19 -8.39 -10.36
CA VAL A 92 2.93 -7.91 -9.80
C VAL A 92 2.16 -6.98 -10.75
N GLY A 93 2.85 -6.32 -11.68
CA GLY A 93 2.24 -5.37 -12.63
C GLY A 93 1.01 -5.92 -13.37
N PRO A 94 1.07 -7.11 -14.01
CA PRO A 94 -0.10 -7.70 -14.69
C PRO A 94 -1.30 -7.96 -13.77
N TYR A 95 -1.11 -8.22 -12.47
CA TYR A 95 -2.21 -8.37 -11.51
C TYR A 95 -2.82 -7.01 -11.15
N LEU A 96 -1.98 -5.98 -11.04
CA LEU A 96 -2.43 -4.60 -10.84
C LEU A 96 -3.28 -4.17 -12.05
N ASP A 97 -2.79 -4.36 -13.29
CA ASP A 97 -3.51 -4.00 -14.51
C ASP A 97 -4.86 -4.72 -14.62
N LEU A 98 -4.90 -6.01 -14.27
CA LEU A 98 -6.14 -6.79 -14.24
C LEU A 98 -7.15 -6.19 -13.25
N HIS A 99 -6.72 -5.78 -12.05
CA HIS A 99 -7.61 -5.18 -11.07
C HIS A 99 -8.00 -3.74 -11.42
N ALA A 100 -7.11 -2.97 -12.06
CA ALA A 100 -7.41 -1.65 -12.58
C ALA A 100 -8.53 -1.71 -13.63
N GLN A 101 -8.39 -2.59 -14.63
CA GLN A 101 -9.42 -2.82 -15.66
C GLN A 101 -10.75 -3.28 -15.05
N LEU A 102 -10.72 -4.26 -14.13
CA LEU A 102 -11.92 -4.79 -13.45
C LEU A 102 -12.70 -3.71 -12.69
N ASN A 103 -12.00 -2.71 -12.18
CA ASN A 103 -12.58 -1.63 -11.38
C ASN A 103 -12.79 -0.32 -12.17
N HIS A 104 -12.48 -0.30 -13.47
CA HIS A 104 -12.55 0.91 -14.32
C HIS A 104 -11.75 2.07 -13.72
N GLN A 105 -10.58 1.75 -13.20
CA GLN A 105 -9.61 2.71 -12.64
C GLN A 105 -8.29 2.61 -13.37
N SER A 106 -7.43 3.60 -13.19
CA SER A 106 -6.06 3.60 -13.69
C SER A 106 -5.08 3.99 -12.59
N MET A 107 -3.90 3.42 -12.64
CA MET A 107 -2.74 3.87 -11.88
C MET A 107 -1.46 3.48 -12.64
N THR A 108 -0.40 4.24 -12.43
CA THR A 108 0.90 3.93 -13.03
C THR A 108 1.61 2.87 -12.19
N PHE A 109 2.21 1.87 -12.84
CA PHE A 109 3.09 0.91 -12.17
C PHE A 109 4.55 1.19 -12.56
N GLU A 110 5.44 1.19 -11.56
CA GLU A 110 6.89 1.28 -11.76
C GLU A 110 7.61 0.20 -10.95
N GLN A 111 8.47 -0.58 -11.61
CA GLN A 111 9.34 -1.50 -10.88
C GLN A 111 10.45 -0.72 -10.17
N LYS A 112 10.31 -0.56 -8.86
CA LYS A 112 11.30 0.14 -8.01
C LYS A 112 11.35 -0.46 -6.61
N SER A 113 12.54 -0.55 -6.06
CA SER A 113 12.74 -0.80 -4.62
C SER A 113 12.67 0.51 -3.81
N PHE A 114 12.45 0.41 -2.50
CA PHE A 114 12.40 1.57 -1.60
C PHE A 114 13.68 2.42 -1.66
N ASN A 115 14.84 1.81 -1.89
CA ASN A 115 16.12 2.51 -1.93
C ASN A 115 16.32 3.36 -3.19
N GLN A 116 15.57 3.10 -4.26
CA GLN A 116 15.62 3.88 -5.51
C GLN A 116 14.78 5.16 -5.45
N LEU A 117 13.96 5.34 -4.39
CA LEU A 117 13.11 6.52 -4.24
C LEU A 117 13.92 7.69 -3.70
N THR A 118 14.40 8.55 -4.59
CA THR A 118 15.14 9.77 -4.23
C THR A 118 14.21 10.84 -3.67
N LYS A 119 14.76 11.87 -2.99
CA LYS A 119 13.98 13.03 -2.53
C LYS A 119 13.28 13.74 -3.69
N ALA A 120 13.97 13.93 -4.83
CA ALA A 120 13.40 14.55 -6.01
C ALA A 120 12.20 13.76 -6.58
N TYR A 121 12.28 12.42 -6.56
CA TYR A 121 11.15 11.57 -6.94
C TYR A 121 9.98 11.70 -5.95
N LEU A 122 10.27 11.63 -4.65
CA LEU A 122 9.27 11.70 -3.59
C LEU A 122 8.54 13.05 -3.51
N ALA A 123 9.20 14.14 -3.86
CA ALA A 123 8.61 15.49 -3.90
C ALA A 123 7.44 15.64 -4.91
N ASN A 124 7.25 14.66 -5.81
CA ASN A 124 6.11 14.65 -6.72
C ASN A 124 4.81 14.14 -6.09
N PHE A 125 4.82 13.70 -4.84
CA PHE A 125 3.67 13.08 -4.18
C PHE A 125 3.23 13.86 -2.94
N ASP A 126 1.93 13.85 -2.70
CA ASP A 126 1.31 14.48 -1.53
C ASP A 126 1.14 13.48 -0.38
N VAL A 127 0.98 12.19 -0.72
CA VAL A 127 0.81 11.11 0.26
C VAL A 127 1.55 9.86 -0.20
N ILE A 128 2.24 9.22 0.75
CA ILE A 128 2.80 7.87 0.59
C ILE A 128 1.95 6.90 1.39
N ILE A 129 1.52 5.82 0.77
CA ILE A 129 0.75 4.74 1.41
C ILE A 129 1.44 3.39 1.21
N GLY A 130 1.21 2.46 2.13
CA GLY A 130 1.69 1.08 1.99
C GLY A 130 1.07 0.17 3.05
N ALA A 131 0.98 -1.12 2.76
CA ALA A 131 0.41 -2.08 3.68
C ALA A 131 1.07 -3.45 3.54
N ASP A 132 1.31 -4.12 4.68
CA ASP A 132 1.93 -5.45 4.73
C ASP A 132 3.32 -5.53 4.06
N ILE A 133 4.16 -4.51 4.23
CA ILE A 133 5.46 -4.37 3.58
C ILE A 133 6.66 -4.41 4.55
N CYS A 134 6.42 -4.64 5.85
CA CYS A 134 7.44 -4.66 6.89
C CYS A 134 7.65 -6.08 7.43
N PHE A 135 8.16 -7.01 6.60
CA PHE A 135 8.24 -8.44 6.94
C PHE A 135 9.44 -8.79 7.82
N TRP A 136 10.58 -8.09 7.68
CA TRP A 136 11.84 -8.35 8.39
C TRP A 136 12.62 -7.06 8.63
N ASP A 137 13.65 -7.14 9.46
CA ASP A 137 14.38 -5.97 9.97
C ASP A 137 15.04 -5.12 8.88
N GLU A 138 15.52 -5.73 7.80
CA GLU A 138 16.09 -4.97 6.68
C GLU A 138 15.05 -4.09 6.00
N LEU A 139 13.83 -4.60 5.82
CA LEU A 139 12.73 -3.78 5.27
C LEU A 139 12.32 -2.67 6.22
N SER A 140 12.30 -2.93 7.53
CA SER A 140 12.08 -1.91 8.56
C SER A 140 13.11 -0.77 8.42
N GLN A 141 14.39 -1.10 8.25
CA GLN A 141 15.44 -0.12 8.03
C GLN A 141 15.26 0.66 6.72
N GLN A 142 14.90 -0.01 5.64
CA GLN A 142 14.68 0.62 4.34
C GLN A 142 13.45 1.55 4.37
N LEU A 143 12.36 1.13 5.03
CA LEU A 143 11.16 1.93 5.22
C LEU A 143 11.43 3.16 6.10
N PHE A 144 12.21 3.02 7.19
CA PHE A 144 12.63 4.17 7.98
C PHE A 144 13.43 5.19 7.14
N ASN A 145 14.35 4.71 6.30
CA ASN A 145 15.11 5.57 5.40
C ASN A 145 14.22 6.23 4.33
N LEU A 146 13.20 5.51 3.84
CA LEU A 146 12.19 6.06 2.94
C LEU A 146 11.41 7.21 3.61
N ILE A 147 10.87 6.98 4.81
CA ILE A 147 10.14 7.99 5.58
C ILE A 147 11.03 9.23 5.80
N ARG A 148 12.29 9.03 6.19
CA ARG A 148 13.25 10.14 6.37
C ARG A 148 13.48 10.93 5.07
N ARG A 149 13.57 10.26 3.92
CA ARG A 149 13.67 10.94 2.62
C ARG A 149 12.40 11.67 2.26
N ALA A 150 11.22 11.07 2.54
CA ALA A 150 9.92 11.68 2.31
C ALA A 150 9.74 12.96 3.14
N GLN A 151 10.08 12.92 4.43
CA GLN A 151 10.09 14.12 5.28
C GLN A 151 11.03 15.19 4.71
N GLY A 152 12.25 14.82 4.35
CA GLY A 152 13.21 15.76 3.75
C GLY A 152 12.89 16.20 2.32
N ALA A 153 11.87 15.62 1.69
CA ALA A 153 11.29 16.02 0.40
C ALA A 153 10.02 16.88 0.55
N GLY A 154 9.55 17.07 1.79
CA GLY A 154 8.32 17.81 2.09
C GLY A 154 7.03 17.05 1.76
N VAL A 155 7.07 15.71 1.70
CA VAL A 155 5.84 14.91 1.53
C VAL A 155 4.94 15.10 2.74
N PRO A 156 3.71 15.61 2.57
CA PRO A 156 2.85 15.97 3.70
C PRO A 156 2.51 14.80 4.62
N GLN A 157 2.34 13.58 4.10
CA GLN A 157 1.92 12.45 4.90
C GLN A 157 2.43 11.11 4.37
N THR A 158 2.86 10.22 5.29
CA THR A 158 3.11 8.81 5.03
C THR A 158 2.20 7.97 5.93
N ILE A 159 1.49 6.99 5.37
CA ILE A 159 0.57 6.09 6.09
C ILE A 159 0.95 4.65 5.75
N LEU A 160 1.42 3.90 6.74
CA LEU A 160 1.75 2.49 6.60
C LEU A 160 0.87 1.65 7.53
N ALA A 161 0.46 0.46 7.08
CA ALA A 161 -0.29 -0.50 7.89
C ALA A 161 0.40 -1.86 7.95
N ASP A 162 0.33 -2.49 9.11
CA ASP A 162 0.91 -3.82 9.33
C ASP A 162 0.09 -4.58 10.40
N PRO A 163 0.06 -5.93 10.38
CA PRO A 163 -0.59 -6.72 11.44
C PRO A 163 0.20 -6.74 12.77
N CYS A 164 1.03 -5.75 13.03
CA CYS A 164 1.88 -5.59 14.21
C CYS A 164 3.04 -6.59 14.27
N ARG A 165 3.71 -6.83 13.14
CA ARG A 165 4.97 -7.60 13.14
C ARG A 165 6.06 -6.85 13.91
N SER A 166 6.98 -7.58 14.54
CA SER A 166 8.10 -6.99 15.30
C SER A 166 8.91 -5.95 14.50
N PRO A 167 9.25 -6.16 13.21
CA PRO A 167 9.93 -5.13 12.42
C PRO A 167 9.13 -3.84 12.23
N PHE A 168 7.78 -3.93 12.16
CA PHE A 168 6.92 -2.76 12.07
C PHE A 168 6.88 -1.98 13.39
N GLU A 169 6.83 -2.68 14.54
CA GLU A 169 6.90 -2.02 15.85
C GLU A 169 8.24 -1.29 16.04
N THR A 170 9.33 -1.90 15.59
CA THR A 170 10.66 -1.26 15.55
C THR A 170 10.65 -0.01 14.66
N LEU A 171 10.03 -0.08 13.47
CA LEU A 171 9.86 1.06 12.58
C LEU A 171 9.08 2.20 13.25
N ALA A 172 7.97 1.86 13.91
CA ALA A 172 7.12 2.83 14.60
C ALA A 172 7.87 3.53 15.74
N ALA A 173 8.55 2.78 16.60
CA ALA A 173 9.34 3.31 17.71
C ALA A 173 10.48 4.24 17.21
N ARG A 174 11.20 3.83 16.17
CA ARG A 174 12.26 4.66 15.56
C ARG A 174 11.72 5.92 14.92
N SER A 175 10.56 5.83 14.27
CA SER A 175 9.91 6.99 13.67
C SER A 175 9.47 7.98 14.73
N ALA A 176 8.88 7.53 15.84
CA ALA A 176 8.50 8.38 16.97
C ALA A 176 9.69 9.08 17.64
N ALA A 177 10.86 8.43 17.65
CA ALA A 177 12.08 9.03 18.18
C ALA A 177 12.72 10.06 17.23
N ALA A 178 12.47 9.95 15.91
CA ALA A 178 13.17 10.73 14.89
C ALA A 178 12.36 11.91 14.32
N PHE A 179 11.02 11.85 14.37
CA PHE A 179 10.13 12.84 13.76
C PHE A 179 9.16 13.39 14.80
N LYS A 180 8.73 14.65 14.63
CA LYS A 180 7.86 15.32 15.61
C LYS A 180 6.40 14.90 15.53
N SER A 181 5.89 14.66 14.33
CA SER A 181 4.48 14.33 14.09
C SER A 181 4.32 12.88 13.67
N VAL A 182 4.28 11.99 14.65
CA VAL A 182 4.16 10.55 14.45
C VAL A 182 3.02 10.01 15.31
N GLU A 183 2.15 9.21 14.69
CA GLU A 183 1.10 8.48 15.39
C GLU A 183 1.20 7.00 15.04
N ARG A 184 1.14 6.13 16.06
CA ARG A 184 0.86 4.71 15.91
C ARG A 184 -0.54 4.44 16.46
N ILE A 185 -1.45 4.00 15.60
CA ILE A 185 -2.87 3.82 15.92
C ILE A 185 -3.20 2.33 15.75
N GLU A 186 -3.74 1.71 16.80
CA GLU A 186 -4.32 0.38 16.66
C GLU A 186 -5.56 0.44 15.76
N ALA A 187 -5.64 -0.50 14.82
CA ALA A 187 -6.69 -0.54 13.82
C ALA A 187 -7.29 -1.93 13.70
N GLY A 188 -8.59 -1.97 13.53
CA GLY A 188 -9.30 -3.22 13.34
C GLY A 188 -10.62 -3.02 12.61
N ILE A 189 -10.89 -3.93 11.68
CA ILE A 189 -12.17 -4.01 10.97
C ILE A 189 -12.73 -5.42 11.03
N SER A 190 -14.04 -5.55 11.06
CA SER A 190 -14.73 -6.84 11.01
C SER A 190 -15.29 -7.15 9.63
N ARG A 191 -15.51 -6.14 8.80
CA ARG A 191 -16.05 -6.22 7.43
C ARG A 191 -15.24 -5.34 6.49
N PRO A 192 -15.07 -5.70 5.21
CA PRO A 192 -15.62 -6.90 4.52
C PRO A 192 -14.90 -8.20 4.90
N THR A 193 -13.75 -8.12 5.51
CA THR A 193 -12.94 -9.23 6.05
C THR A 193 -12.32 -8.76 7.35
N LYS A 194 -12.24 -9.64 8.34
CA LYS A 194 -11.56 -9.32 9.60
C LYS A 194 -10.08 -9.01 9.31
N ALA A 195 -9.64 -7.83 9.70
CA ALA A 195 -8.24 -7.42 9.71
C ALA A 195 -7.96 -6.68 11.01
N THR A 196 -6.82 -6.95 11.62
CA THR A 196 -6.34 -6.28 12.84
C THR A 196 -4.87 -5.95 12.65
N GLY A 197 -4.42 -4.87 13.25
CA GLY A 197 -3.04 -4.41 13.15
C GLY A 197 -2.90 -2.98 13.65
N ALA A 198 -1.94 -2.26 13.13
CA ALA A 198 -1.73 -0.85 13.43
C ALA A 198 -1.43 -0.05 12.17
N LEU A 199 -1.67 1.24 12.27
CA LEU A 199 -1.23 2.27 11.32
C LEU A 199 -0.07 3.04 11.92
N LEU A 200 0.95 3.28 11.11
CA LEU A 200 1.99 4.26 11.38
C LEU A 200 1.73 5.45 10.45
N ILE A 201 1.48 6.60 11.05
CA ILE A 201 1.23 7.86 10.33
C ILE A 201 2.33 8.83 10.69
N VAL A 202 3.05 9.31 9.68
CA VAL A 202 4.09 10.33 9.84
C VAL A 202 3.70 11.53 8.98
N ARG A 203 3.59 12.71 9.60
CA ARG A 203 3.28 13.96 8.89
C ARG A 203 4.52 14.84 8.80
N ALA A 204 4.58 15.63 7.73
CA ALA A 204 5.61 16.65 7.62
C ALA A 204 5.55 17.61 8.83
N ASP A 205 6.70 18.04 9.29
CA ASP A 205 6.77 19.12 10.28
C ASP A 205 6.22 20.40 9.62
N PRO A 206 5.40 21.19 10.33
CA PRO A 206 4.87 22.45 9.84
C PRO A 206 5.98 23.49 9.57
#